data_ee481978d7d0960584ec07c1f8206c7d
#
_entry.id   ee481978d7d0960584ec07c1f8206c7d
#
_cell.length_a   1.000
_cell.length_b   1.000
_cell.length_c   1.000
_cell.angle_alpha   90.00
_cell.angle_beta   90.00
_cell.angle_gamma   90.00
#
_symmetry.space_group_name_H-M   'P 1'
#
loop_
_entity.id
_entity.type
_entity.pdbx_description
1 polymer ?
#
loop_
_entity_poly.entity_id
_entity_poly.type
_entity_poly.pdbx_seq_one_letter_code
_entity_poly.pdbx_strand_id
1 'polypeptide(L)'
;MYGAHIIFNNKIKIFQRYYSNKNKSLEPYWITGFADGESSFSIRTTVDNSRKINIRVLPIFSIELHKKDIEVLEKIKEFFGVGSIIYRTRKDVTTVIYSVQDYDSLVSKIIPHFLNYPLITQKQIDFLYFKEIVELISKKVHLCFATEEGILKILSLKNSMGKGLNTTIRNLYPNIPKVSISIAINESIKSVCRRAS
;
A
#
# COMPACT_ATOMS: atom_id res chain seq x y z
N MET A 1 -49.55 -9.07 -28.23
CA MET A 1 -48.67 -7.88 -28.19
C MET A 1 -48.12 -7.53 -26.78
N TYR A 2 -48.29 -8.33 -25.73
CA TYR A 2 -47.86 -8.00 -24.35
C TYR A 2 -46.41 -8.37 -23.98
N GLY A 3 -45.79 -9.28 -24.75
CA GLY A 3 -44.46 -9.78 -24.38
C GLY A 3 -43.30 -8.81 -24.66
N ALA A 4 -43.37 -8.00 -25.70
CA ALA A 4 -42.28 -7.08 -26.09
C ALA A 4 -42.11 -5.91 -25.11
N HIS A 5 -43.19 -5.41 -24.52
CA HIS A 5 -43.18 -4.32 -23.56
C HIS A 5 -42.51 -4.71 -22.22
N ILE A 6 -42.72 -5.96 -21.78
CA ILE A 6 -42.13 -6.46 -20.52
C ILE A 6 -40.60 -6.64 -20.66
N ILE A 7 -40.15 -7.15 -21.81
CA ILE A 7 -38.72 -7.35 -22.09
C ILE A 7 -38.00 -6.01 -22.22
N PHE A 8 -38.62 -5.01 -22.86
CA PHE A 8 -38.02 -3.66 -22.98
C PHE A 8 -37.93 -2.94 -21.65
N ASN A 9 -38.96 -2.98 -20.80
CA ASN A 9 -38.96 -2.40 -19.47
C ASN A 9 -37.95 -3.07 -18.53
N ASN A 10 -37.75 -4.40 -18.63
CA ASN A 10 -36.73 -5.09 -17.87
C ASN A 10 -35.32 -4.72 -18.32
N LYS A 11 -35.06 -4.57 -19.62
CA LYS A 11 -33.76 -4.08 -20.13
C LYS A 11 -33.46 -2.65 -19.65
N ILE A 12 -34.45 -1.75 -19.67
CA ILE A 12 -34.31 -0.38 -19.17
C ILE A 12 -34.02 -0.38 -17.66
N LYS A 13 -34.72 -1.18 -16.86
CA LYS A 13 -34.48 -1.31 -15.42
C LYS A 13 -33.08 -1.86 -15.12
N ILE A 14 -32.63 -2.86 -15.87
CA ILE A 14 -31.27 -3.41 -15.75
C ILE A 14 -30.23 -2.33 -16.12
N PHE A 15 -30.48 -1.60 -17.22
CA PHE A 15 -29.61 -0.52 -17.69
C PHE A 15 -29.55 0.63 -16.67
N GLN A 16 -30.68 1.09 -16.14
CA GLN A 16 -30.75 2.11 -15.09
C GLN A 16 -30.05 1.66 -13.80
N ARG A 17 -30.21 0.38 -13.41
CA ARG A 17 -29.53 -0.19 -12.24
C ARG A 17 -28.01 -0.29 -12.46
N TYR A 18 -27.56 -0.62 -13.67
CA TYR A 18 -26.15 -0.62 -14.04
C TYR A 18 -25.55 0.78 -13.99
N TYR A 19 -26.22 1.79 -14.54
CA TYR A 19 -25.76 3.18 -14.53
C TYR A 19 -25.84 3.84 -13.14
N SER A 20 -26.85 3.55 -12.34
CA SER A 20 -26.92 4.05 -10.96
C SER A 20 -25.80 3.45 -10.08
N ASN A 21 -25.42 2.18 -10.33
CA ASN A 21 -24.27 1.57 -9.64
C ASN A 21 -22.93 2.09 -10.16
N LYS A 22 -22.83 2.58 -11.38
CA LYS A 22 -21.59 3.16 -11.93
C LYS A 22 -21.16 4.43 -11.19
N ASN A 23 -22.11 5.19 -10.62
CA ASN A 23 -21.88 6.41 -9.87
C ASN A 23 -21.81 6.21 -8.35
N LYS A 24 -21.95 4.97 -7.86
CA LYS A 24 -21.84 4.68 -6.44
C LYS A 24 -20.37 4.55 -6.04
N SER A 25 -19.99 5.21 -4.95
CA SER A 25 -18.65 5.03 -4.35
C SER A 25 -18.40 3.55 -4.04
N LEU A 26 -17.16 3.12 -4.15
CA LEU A 26 -16.80 1.73 -3.83
C LEU A 26 -17.01 1.46 -2.33
N GLU A 27 -17.51 0.28 -2.02
CA GLU A 27 -17.66 -0.17 -0.64
C GLU A 27 -16.27 -0.49 -0.04
N PRO A 28 -16.00 -0.13 1.22
CA PRO A 28 -14.68 -0.32 1.82
C PRO A 28 -14.18 -1.77 1.79
N TYR A 29 -15.02 -2.75 2.10
CA TYR A 29 -14.64 -4.17 2.04
C TYR A 29 -14.39 -4.67 0.62
N TRP A 30 -15.04 -4.08 -0.40
CA TRP A 30 -14.73 -4.37 -1.79
C TRP A 30 -13.30 -3.95 -2.13
N ILE A 31 -12.89 -2.75 -1.67
CA ILE A 31 -11.51 -2.25 -1.83
C ILE A 31 -10.52 -3.18 -1.16
N THR A 32 -10.80 -3.60 0.08
CA THR A 32 -9.93 -4.53 0.81
C THR A 32 -9.81 -5.87 0.08
N GLY A 33 -10.91 -6.48 -0.34
CA GLY A 33 -10.85 -7.75 -1.08
C GLY A 33 -10.11 -7.64 -2.41
N PHE A 34 -10.31 -6.53 -3.15
CA PHE A 34 -9.58 -6.25 -4.37
C PHE A 34 -8.08 -6.02 -4.11
N ALA A 35 -7.75 -5.25 -3.06
CA ALA A 35 -6.38 -5.01 -2.65
C ALA A 35 -5.69 -6.29 -2.16
N ASP A 36 -6.42 -7.19 -1.52
CA ASP A 36 -5.89 -8.49 -1.06
C ASP A 36 -5.39 -9.36 -2.25
N GLY A 37 -6.05 -9.28 -3.42
CA GLY A 37 -5.59 -9.90 -4.66
C GLY A 37 -4.47 -9.10 -5.34
N GLU A 38 -4.71 -7.83 -5.67
CA GLU A 38 -4.00 -7.07 -6.69
C GLU A 38 -3.03 -6.01 -6.15
N SER A 39 -3.09 -5.67 -4.85
CA SER A 39 -2.23 -4.61 -4.32
C SER A 39 -0.83 -5.08 -3.92
N SER A 40 0.06 -4.11 -3.75
CA SER A 40 1.39 -4.31 -3.18
C SER A 40 1.68 -3.24 -2.13
N PHE A 41 2.00 -3.69 -0.92
CA PHE A 41 2.65 -2.88 0.12
C PHE A 41 4.15 -3.09 -0.02
N SER A 42 4.89 -2.08 -0.44
CA SER A 42 6.32 -2.22 -0.72
C SER A 42 7.15 -1.09 -0.12
N ILE A 43 8.35 -1.43 0.29
CA ILE A 43 9.36 -0.48 0.74
C ILE A 43 10.50 -0.51 -0.28
N ARG A 44 10.67 0.57 -1.02
CA ARG A 44 11.80 0.73 -1.92
C ARG A 44 12.98 1.27 -1.12
N THR A 45 14.10 0.58 -1.20
CA THR A 45 15.37 1.00 -0.60
C THR A 45 16.39 1.21 -1.72
N THR A 46 17.05 2.38 -1.72
CA THR A 46 18.07 2.74 -2.70
C THR A 46 19.25 3.38 -2.00
N VAL A 47 20.45 3.23 -2.57
CA VAL A 47 21.62 3.98 -2.11
C VAL A 47 21.46 5.44 -2.53
N ASP A 48 21.69 6.36 -1.60
CA ASP A 48 21.57 7.80 -1.80
C ASP A 48 22.70 8.49 -1.02
N ASN A 49 23.81 8.76 -1.71
CA ASN A 49 25.03 9.31 -1.13
C ASN A 49 24.87 10.76 -0.63
N SER A 50 23.76 11.42 -0.93
CA SER A 50 23.45 12.75 -0.39
C SER A 50 22.96 12.70 1.07
N ARG A 51 22.65 11.52 1.58
CA ARG A 51 22.14 11.30 2.94
C ARG A 51 23.24 10.83 3.89
N LYS A 52 23.14 11.23 5.16
CA LYS A 52 24.09 10.85 6.20
C LYS A 52 24.34 9.33 6.30
N ILE A 53 23.34 8.51 6.02
CA ILE A 53 23.43 7.04 6.09
C ILE A 53 23.34 6.39 4.69
N ASN A 54 23.49 7.16 3.63
CA ASN A 54 23.54 6.70 2.24
C ASN A 54 22.39 5.80 1.80
N ILE A 55 21.24 5.77 2.53
CA ILE A 55 20.06 4.99 2.20
C ILE A 55 18.82 5.88 2.14
N ARG A 56 18.11 5.76 1.03
CA ARG A 56 16.75 6.30 0.87
C ARG A 56 15.74 5.17 1.03
N VAL A 57 14.73 5.39 1.87
CA VAL A 57 13.59 4.50 2.09
C VAL A 57 12.34 5.18 1.57
N LEU A 58 11.58 4.50 0.72
CA LEU A 58 10.35 5.01 0.13
C LEU A 58 9.25 3.95 0.25
N PRO A 59 8.28 4.13 1.15
CA PRO A 59 7.10 3.27 1.20
C PRO A 59 6.17 3.58 0.02
N ILE A 60 5.59 2.54 -0.55
CA ILE A 60 4.71 2.61 -1.71
C ILE A 60 3.55 1.64 -1.52
N PHE A 61 2.32 2.17 -1.51
CA PHE A 61 1.12 1.37 -1.76
C PHE A 61 0.79 1.48 -3.24
N SER A 62 0.55 0.36 -3.91
CA SER A 62 0.22 0.37 -5.33
C SER A 62 -0.69 -0.78 -5.74
N ILE A 63 -1.48 -0.54 -6.79
CA ILE A 63 -2.30 -1.54 -7.50
C ILE A 63 -1.96 -1.39 -8.98
N GLU A 64 -1.55 -2.48 -9.63
CA GLU A 64 -1.20 -2.49 -11.05
C GLU A 64 -2.16 -3.38 -11.82
N LEU A 65 -2.82 -2.84 -12.84
CA LEU A 65 -3.77 -3.53 -13.70
C LEU A 65 -3.41 -3.35 -15.17
N HIS A 66 -4.07 -4.15 -16.02
CA HIS A 66 -4.03 -3.91 -17.45
C HIS A 66 -4.74 -2.59 -17.80
N LYS A 67 -4.27 -1.86 -18.82
CA LYS A 67 -4.83 -0.57 -19.26
C LYS A 67 -6.36 -0.60 -19.48
N LYS A 68 -6.91 -1.73 -19.87
CA LYS A 68 -8.38 -1.89 -20.10
C LYS A 68 -9.19 -1.66 -18.82
N ASP A 69 -8.61 -1.86 -17.65
CA ASP A 69 -9.27 -1.81 -16.34
C ASP A 69 -9.00 -0.50 -15.60
N ILE A 70 -8.59 0.56 -16.31
CA ILE A 70 -8.25 1.88 -15.73
C ILE A 70 -9.40 2.45 -14.88
N GLU A 71 -10.65 2.29 -15.30
CA GLU A 71 -11.83 2.80 -14.58
C GLU A 71 -11.90 2.27 -13.13
N VAL A 72 -11.39 1.07 -12.88
CA VAL A 72 -11.31 0.50 -11.51
C VAL A 72 -10.34 1.29 -10.66
N LEU A 73 -9.15 1.62 -11.20
CA LEU A 73 -8.14 2.40 -10.49
C LEU A 73 -8.56 3.85 -10.27
N GLU A 74 -9.29 4.44 -11.21
CA GLU A 74 -9.86 5.78 -11.06
C GLU A 74 -10.86 5.84 -9.90
N LYS A 75 -11.76 4.85 -9.78
CA LYS A 75 -12.69 4.73 -8.65
C LYS A 75 -11.99 4.50 -7.32
N ILE A 76 -10.92 3.69 -7.29
CA ILE A 76 -10.12 3.48 -6.09
C ILE A 76 -9.40 4.78 -5.69
N LYS A 77 -8.86 5.52 -6.66
CA LYS A 77 -8.27 6.84 -6.42
C LYS A 77 -9.29 7.85 -5.89
N GLU A 78 -10.51 7.86 -6.45
CA GLU A 78 -11.61 8.70 -5.97
C GLU A 78 -12.00 8.34 -4.53
N PHE A 79 -12.10 7.05 -4.21
CA PHE A 79 -12.42 6.58 -2.86
C PHE A 79 -11.40 7.05 -1.81
N PHE A 80 -10.09 6.92 -2.09
CA PHE A 80 -9.05 7.36 -1.16
C PHE A 80 -8.83 8.88 -1.18
N GLY A 81 -9.17 9.55 -2.28
CA GLY A 81 -8.95 10.99 -2.49
C GLY A 81 -7.48 11.40 -2.61
N VAL A 82 -6.56 10.44 -2.73
CA VAL A 82 -5.10 10.65 -2.77
C VAL A 82 -4.43 9.74 -3.81
N GLY A 83 -3.15 9.99 -4.08
CA GLY A 83 -2.35 9.16 -4.98
C GLY A 83 -2.43 9.57 -6.46
N SER A 84 -1.71 8.86 -7.28
CA SER A 84 -1.58 9.11 -8.72
C SER A 84 -1.78 7.85 -9.54
N ILE A 85 -2.21 8.02 -10.80
CA ILE A 85 -2.29 6.96 -11.81
C ILE A 85 -1.16 7.16 -12.80
N ILE A 86 -0.37 6.11 -13.03
CA ILE A 86 0.82 6.12 -13.89
C ILE A 86 0.66 5.02 -14.93
N TYR A 87 0.96 5.35 -16.17
CA TYR A 87 1.01 4.38 -17.26
C TYR A 87 2.42 3.82 -17.40
N ARG A 88 2.51 2.51 -17.60
CA ARG A 88 3.77 1.82 -17.86
C ARG A 88 3.62 0.91 -19.07
N THR A 89 4.40 1.16 -20.10
CA THR A 89 4.46 0.30 -21.27
C THR A 89 5.73 -0.55 -21.23
N ARG A 90 5.58 -1.87 -21.33
CA ARG A 90 6.69 -2.82 -21.44
C ARG A 90 6.40 -3.77 -22.59
N LYS A 91 7.29 -3.78 -23.58
CA LYS A 91 7.04 -4.45 -24.85
C LYS A 91 5.66 -3.97 -25.34
N ASP A 92 4.80 -4.73 -25.84
CA ASP A 92 3.50 -4.30 -26.37
C ASP A 92 2.35 -4.25 -25.33
N VAL A 93 2.67 -4.46 -24.05
CA VAL A 93 1.68 -4.45 -22.96
C VAL A 93 1.76 -3.13 -22.18
N THR A 94 0.64 -2.42 -22.13
CA THR A 94 0.48 -1.22 -21.29
C THR A 94 -0.30 -1.59 -20.04
N THR A 95 0.32 -1.37 -18.88
CA THR A 95 -0.31 -1.46 -17.56
C THR A 95 -0.55 -0.08 -16.99
N VAL A 96 -1.48 0.02 -16.06
CA VAL A 96 -1.82 1.22 -15.31
C VAL A 96 -1.61 0.94 -13.84
N ILE A 97 -0.99 1.87 -13.14
CA ILE A 97 -0.63 1.72 -11.73
C ILE A 97 -1.25 2.88 -10.95
N TYR A 98 -2.13 2.56 -10.01
CA TYR A 98 -2.47 3.48 -8.94
C TYR A 98 -1.39 3.40 -7.86
N SER A 99 -0.86 4.55 -7.41
CA SER A 99 0.26 4.59 -6.47
C SER A 99 0.10 5.72 -5.46
N VAL A 100 0.33 5.40 -4.17
CA VAL A 100 0.43 6.35 -3.08
C VAL A 100 1.82 6.22 -2.45
N GLN A 101 2.59 7.31 -2.42
CA GLN A 101 3.98 7.35 -1.95
C GLN A 101 4.21 8.47 -0.93
N ASP A 102 3.26 9.40 -0.84
CA ASP A 102 3.30 10.50 0.11
C ASP A 102 2.99 9.98 1.53
N TYR A 103 3.85 10.35 2.50
CA TYR A 103 3.73 9.87 3.88
C TYR A 103 2.44 10.29 4.56
N ASP A 104 2.00 11.53 4.36
CA ASP A 104 0.79 12.05 4.99
C ASP A 104 -0.44 11.31 4.46
N SER A 105 -0.48 11.05 3.16
CA SER A 105 -1.53 10.26 2.52
C SER A 105 -1.53 8.80 2.98
N LEU A 106 -0.35 8.19 3.12
CA LEU A 106 -0.24 6.83 3.63
C LEU A 106 -0.76 6.72 5.07
N VAL A 107 -0.35 7.66 5.94
CA VAL A 107 -0.75 7.68 7.37
C VAL A 107 -2.22 8.05 7.56
N SER A 108 -2.74 9.02 6.79
CA SER A 108 -4.09 9.55 7.00
C SER A 108 -5.18 8.79 6.24
N LYS A 109 -4.85 8.07 5.17
CA LYS A 109 -5.84 7.42 4.29
C LYS A 109 -5.63 5.93 4.15
N ILE A 110 -4.43 5.48 3.73
CA ILE A 110 -4.19 4.08 3.39
C ILE A 110 -4.13 3.20 4.63
N ILE A 111 -3.30 3.56 5.62
CA ILE A 111 -3.14 2.77 6.85
C ILE A 111 -4.46 2.67 7.63
N PRO A 112 -5.21 3.76 7.89
CA PRO A 112 -6.49 3.67 8.60
C PRO A 112 -7.51 2.80 7.89
N HIS A 113 -7.55 2.81 6.55
CA HIS A 113 -8.46 1.96 5.79
C HIS A 113 -8.22 0.48 6.11
N PHE A 114 -6.99 -0.03 5.97
CA PHE A 114 -6.67 -1.43 6.17
C PHE A 114 -6.59 -1.85 7.66
N LEU A 115 -6.56 -0.89 8.59
CA LEU A 115 -6.79 -1.18 10.01
C LEU A 115 -8.27 -1.40 10.34
N ASN A 116 -9.17 -0.60 9.71
CA ASN A 116 -10.61 -0.70 9.90
C ASN A 116 -11.23 -1.85 9.08
N TYR A 117 -10.65 -2.16 7.94
CA TYR A 117 -11.07 -3.19 6.98
C TYR A 117 -9.90 -4.12 6.69
N PRO A 118 -9.57 -5.08 7.60
CA PRO A 118 -8.36 -5.90 7.50
C PRO A 118 -8.32 -6.79 6.25
N LEU A 119 -7.13 -6.99 5.72
CA LEU A 119 -6.84 -8.01 4.72
C LEU A 119 -6.91 -9.41 5.37
N ILE A 120 -7.18 -10.43 4.59
CA ILE A 120 -7.35 -11.81 5.10
C ILE A 120 -6.28 -12.78 4.62
N THR A 121 -5.46 -12.40 3.62
CA THR A 121 -4.39 -13.24 3.10
C THR A 121 -3.06 -12.97 3.80
N GLN A 122 -1.99 -13.63 3.36
CA GLN A 122 -0.61 -13.37 3.79
C GLN A 122 -0.20 -11.89 3.60
N LYS A 123 -0.89 -11.16 2.73
CA LYS A 123 -0.67 -9.72 2.50
C LYS A 123 -0.93 -8.87 3.75
N GLN A 124 -1.78 -9.33 4.69
CA GLN A 124 -1.97 -8.70 5.99
C GLN A 124 -0.65 -8.57 6.77
N ILE A 125 0.21 -9.57 6.70
CA ILE A 125 1.52 -9.56 7.37
C ILE A 125 2.43 -8.53 6.71
N ASP A 126 2.47 -8.48 5.36
CA ASP A 126 3.24 -7.46 4.64
C ASP A 126 2.72 -6.03 4.93
N PHE A 127 1.39 -5.86 5.06
CA PHE A 127 0.79 -4.59 5.47
C PHE A 127 1.21 -4.17 6.88
N LEU A 128 1.26 -5.08 7.84
CA LEU A 128 1.68 -4.77 9.22
C LEU A 128 3.15 -4.32 9.27
N TYR A 129 4.05 -4.98 8.55
CA TYR A 129 5.44 -4.52 8.41
C TYR A 129 5.52 -3.16 7.71
N PHE A 130 4.74 -2.97 6.64
CA PHE A 130 4.66 -1.71 5.92
C PHE A 130 4.21 -0.56 6.83
N LYS A 131 3.12 -0.78 7.59
CA LYS A 131 2.59 0.16 8.59
C LYS A 131 3.66 0.56 9.59
N GLU A 132 4.33 -0.42 10.21
CA GLU A 132 5.38 -0.17 11.21
C GLU A 132 6.51 0.70 10.64
N ILE A 133 6.96 0.40 9.42
CA ILE A 133 8.00 1.19 8.75
C ILE A 133 7.51 2.62 8.46
N VAL A 134 6.27 2.80 7.96
CA VAL A 134 5.70 4.14 7.70
C VAL A 134 5.60 4.94 8.98
N GLU A 135 5.15 4.33 10.09
CA GLU A 135 5.06 5.00 11.39
C GLU A 135 6.43 5.39 11.95
N LEU A 136 7.45 4.54 11.80
CA LEU A 136 8.83 4.88 12.18
C LEU A 136 9.35 6.10 11.42
N ILE A 137 8.97 6.23 10.14
CA ILE A 137 9.39 7.35 9.30
C ILE A 137 8.59 8.62 9.65
N SER A 138 7.25 8.53 9.84
CA SER A 138 6.36 9.68 9.99
C SER A 138 6.47 10.37 11.35
N LYS A 139 6.77 9.63 12.41
CA LYS A 139 6.89 10.16 13.80
C LYS A 139 8.01 11.18 13.98
N LYS A 140 8.52 11.79 12.87
CA LYS A 140 9.65 12.74 12.89
C LYS A 140 10.81 12.27 13.78
N VAL A 141 10.98 10.98 13.87
CA VAL A 141 12.16 10.39 14.42
C VAL A 141 13.25 10.65 13.36
N HIS A 142 13.47 11.96 13.07
CA HIS A 142 14.64 12.43 12.34
C HIS A 142 15.93 11.86 12.96
N LEU A 143 15.84 11.41 14.20
CA LEU A 143 16.84 10.59 14.87
C LEU A 143 16.93 9.17 14.30
N CYS A 144 15.83 8.48 13.94
CA CYS A 144 15.91 7.13 13.36
C CYS A 144 16.50 7.11 11.93
N PHE A 145 16.21 8.13 11.11
CA PHE A 145 16.86 8.25 9.79
C PHE A 145 18.27 8.86 9.87
N ALA A 146 18.61 9.51 10.98
CA ALA A 146 19.93 10.08 11.22
C ALA A 146 20.84 9.13 11.99
N THR A 147 20.33 7.98 12.46
CA THR A 147 21.09 6.96 13.19
C THR A 147 21.14 5.65 12.41
N GLU A 148 22.29 5.00 12.46
CA GLU A 148 22.50 3.68 11.88
C GLU A 148 21.51 2.64 12.45
N GLU A 149 21.22 2.70 13.74
CA GLU A 149 20.27 1.83 14.43
C GLU A 149 18.85 1.93 13.83
N GLY A 150 18.37 3.13 13.54
CA GLY A 150 17.04 3.34 12.96
C GLY A 150 16.92 2.76 11.54
N ILE A 151 17.97 2.91 10.73
CA ILE A 151 18.02 2.30 9.41
C ILE A 151 18.10 0.77 9.52
N LEU A 152 18.92 0.23 10.40
CA LEU A 152 19.00 -1.22 10.61
C LEU A 152 17.66 -1.82 11.03
N LYS A 153 16.90 -1.14 11.89
CA LYS A 153 15.53 -1.55 12.26
C LYS A 153 14.60 -1.58 11.05
N ILE A 154 14.59 -0.54 10.21
CA ILE A 154 13.79 -0.50 8.99
C ILE A 154 14.20 -1.61 8.01
N LEU A 155 15.50 -1.84 7.84
CA LEU A 155 16.00 -2.90 6.96
C LEU A 155 15.63 -4.29 7.48
N SER A 156 15.63 -4.52 8.80
CA SER A 156 15.18 -5.77 9.41
C SER A 156 13.71 -6.05 9.17
N LEU A 157 12.83 -5.04 9.36
CA LEU A 157 11.42 -5.12 9.03
C LEU A 157 11.23 -5.39 7.55
N LYS A 158 11.92 -4.64 6.68
CA LYS A 158 11.87 -4.83 5.22
C LYS A 158 12.36 -6.22 4.79
N ASN A 159 13.41 -6.77 5.44
CA ASN A 159 13.92 -8.11 5.16
C ASN A 159 12.89 -9.21 5.52
N SER A 160 11.98 -8.92 6.43
CA SER A 160 10.91 -9.83 6.88
C SER A 160 9.68 -9.82 5.98
N MET A 161 9.51 -8.80 5.12
CA MET A 161 8.45 -8.75 4.11
C MET A 161 8.69 -9.78 3.01
N GLY A 162 7.62 -10.22 2.32
CA GLY A 162 7.67 -11.28 1.31
C GLY A 162 8.73 -11.10 0.22
N LYS A 163 8.99 -9.87 -0.25
CA LYS A 163 10.04 -9.58 -1.25
C LYS A 163 11.45 -9.38 -0.67
N GLY A 164 11.59 -9.25 0.65
CA GLY A 164 12.87 -9.05 1.32
C GLY A 164 13.68 -7.82 0.85
N LEU A 165 14.98 -7.80 1.14
CA LEU A 165 15.93 -6.78 0.68
C LEU A 165 16.33 -7.02 -0.79
N ASN A 166 16.58 -5.94 -1.54
CA ASN A 166 17.20 -6.04 -2.86
C ASN A 166 18.69 -6.41 -2.75
N THR A 167 19.28 -6.89 -3.84
CA THR A 167 20.68 -7.39 -3.89
C THR A 167 21.68 -6.32 -3.44
N THR A 168 21.51 -5.08 -3.88
CA THR A 168 22.44 -3.98 -3.52
C THR A 168 22.47 -3.73 -2.02
N ILE A 169 21.30 -3.62 -1.39
CA ILE A 169 21.21 -3.39 0.06
C ILE A 169 21.67 -4.64 0.83
N ARG A 170 21.38 -5.83 0.33
CA ARG A 170 21.85 -7.09 0.97
C ARG A 170 23.38 -7.20 0.94
N ASN A 171 24.02 -6.74 -0.11
CA ASN A 171 25.48 -6.74 -0.19
C ASN A 171 26.12 -5.71 0.76
N LEU A 172 25.48 -4.55 0.95
CA LEU A 172 25.94 -3.53 1.89
C LEU A 172 25.70 -3.92 3.35
N TYR A 173 24.64 -4.67 3.63
CA TYR A 173 24.21 -5.10 4.95
C TYR A 173 23.91 -6.60 4.97
N PRO A 174 24.95 -7.46 4.91
CA PRO A 174 24.77 -8.92 4.75
C PRO A 174 24.11 -9.59 5.98
N ASN A 175 24.28 -9.00 7.16
CA ASN A 175 23.88 -9.59 8.44
C ASN A 175 22.55 -9.02 8.98
N ILE A 176 21.68 -8.45 8.12
CA ILE A 176 20.38 -7.95 8.57
C ILE A 176 19.46 -9.12 8.95
N PRO A 177 19.04 -9.21 10.23
CA PRO A 177 18.15 -10.28 10.68
C PRO A 177 16.73 -10.09 10.13
N LYS A 178 15.97 -11.19 10.09
CA LYS A 178 14.50 -11.13 10.01
C LYS A 178 13.93 -10.99 11.41
N VAL A 179 12.89 -10.20 11.57
CA VAL A 179 12.20 -10.00 12.84
C VAL A 179 10.74 -10.42 12.72
N SER A 180 10.18 -11.00 13.79
CA SER A 180 8.75 -11.31 13.82
C SER A 180 7.95 -10.03 14.08
N ILE A 181 6.78 -9.92 13.47
CA ILE A 181 5.92 -8.73 13.61
C ILE A 181 5.47 -8.49 15.05
N SER A 182 5.27 -9.55 15.85
CA SER A 182 4.94 -9.45 17.27
C SER A 182 6.04 -8.75 18.09
N ILE A 183 7.30 -9.05 17.80
CA ILE A 183 8.45 -8.39 18.43
C ILE A 183 8.50 -6.92 18.02
N ALA A 184 8.32 -6.62 16.73
CA ALA A 184 8.34 -5.26 16.20
C ALA A 184 7.26 -4.38 16.84
N ILE A 185 6.03 -4.87 16.97
CA ILE A 185 4.92 -4.15 17.63
C ILE A 185 5.22 -3.93 19.11
N ASN A 186 5.71 -4.93 19.84
CA ASN A 186 6.02 -4.82 21.27
C ASN A 186 7.13 -3.80 21.55
N GLU A 187 8.15 -3.74 20.71
CA GLU A 187 9.20 -2.71 20.83
C GLU A 187 8.69 -1.30 20.59
N SER A 188 7.78 -1.13 19.63
CA SER A 188 7.14 0.16 19.35
C SER A 188 6.30 0.63 20.52
N ILE A 189 5.51 -0.26 21.16
CA ILE A 189 4.75 0.04 22.38
C ILE A 189 5.67 0.43 23.52
N LYS A 190 6.75 -0.31 23.79
CA LYS A 190 7.71 0.00 24.84
C LYS A 190 8.39 1.35 24.65
N SER A 191 8.69 1.72 23.39
CA SER A 191 9.30 3.02 23.06
C SER A 191 8.37 4.20 23.31
N VAL A 192 7.06 4.01 23.13
CA VAL A 192 6.02 5.02 23.42
C VAL A 192 5.86 5.18 24.93
N CYS A 193 5.78 4.08 25.68
CA CYS A 193 5.64 4.13 27.14
C CYS A 193 6.83 4.79 27.85
N ARG A 194 8.08 4.58 27.39
CA ARG A 194 9.27 5.22 27.97
C ARG A 194 9.36 6.74 27.72
N ARG A 195 8.59 7.30 26.78
CA ARG A 195 8.56 8.75 26.50
C ARG A 195 7.41 9.46 27.22
N ALA A 196 6.49 8.71 27.81
CA ALA A 196 5.35 9.23 28.59
C ALA A 196 5.63 9.23 30.10
N SER A 197 6.78 8.69 30.52
CA SER A 197 7.32 8.73 31.88
C SER A 197 8.45 9.76 31.97
#